data_0caa9719ca4053f6c4d134eeac2b66cb
#
_entry.id   0caa9719ca4053f6c4d134eeac2b66cb
#
_cell.length_a   1.000
_cell.length_b   1.000
_cell.length_c   1.000
_cell.angle_alpha   90.00
_cell.angle_beta   90.00
_cell.angle_gamma   90.00
#
_symmetry.space_group_name_H-M   'P 1'
#
loop_
_entity.id
_entity.type
_entity.pdbx_description
1 polymer ?
#
loop_
_entity_poly.entity_id
_entity_poly.type
_entity_poly.pdbx_seq_one_letter_code
_entity_poly.pdbx_strand_id
1 'polypeptide(L)'
;MKKFYFLLVLVSIGLIAEAQVKDPVKWTYTSRKKSNTVYELVVTATLPSPWHIYSMNTGSGGPVPTKVKFVNNPLISLEGNLKENGNLKQEYDKNFETNVKYFAKKVEYVQLITLKVPTKTKVSGTVEYMVCDDTQCLPPTKKTFSISL
;
A
#
# COMPACT_ATOMS: atom_id res chain seq x y z
N MET A 1 -48.64 21.51 -16.45
CA MET A 1 -47.51 22.05 -15.70
C MET A 1 -47.03 21.11 -14.55
N LYS A 2 -47.92 20.47 -13.77
CA LYS A 2 -47.53 19.54 -12.69
C LYS A 2 -46.72 18.30 -13.14
N LYS A 3 -46.97 17.78 -14.35
CA LYS A 3 -46.28 16.60 -14.91
C LYS A 3 -44.83 16.90 -15.32
N PHE A 4 -44.50 18.15 -15.65
CA PHE A 4 -43.17 18.57 -16.06
C PHE A 4 -42.21 18.67 -14.88
N TYR A 5 -42.70 19.12 -13.71
CA TYR A 5 -41.90 19.16 -12.49
C TYR A 5 -41.53 17.78 -11.93
N PHE A 6 -42.42 16.77 -12.14
CA PHE A 6 -42.18 15.40 -11.72
C PHE A 6 -41.02 14.75 -12.53
N LEU A 7 -40.95 15.04 -13.83
CA LEU A 7 -39.84 14.59 -14.69
C LEU A 7 -38.49 15.23 -14.34
N LEU A 8 -38.51 16.49 -13.94
CA LEU A 8 -37.29 17.24 -13.56
C LEU A 8 -36.71 16.72 -12.24
N VAL A 9 -37.54 16.32 -11.27
CA VAL A 9 -37.14 15.74 -9.99
C VAL A 9 -36.55 14.33 -10.18
N LEU A 10 -37.05 13.53 -11.12
CA LEU A 10 -36.51 12.19 -11.42
C LEU A 10 -35.11 12.26 -12.05
N VAL A 11 -34.80 13.30 -12.84
CA VAL A 11 -33.49 13.50 -13.47
C VAL A 11 -32.43 13.94 -12.45
N SER A 12 -32.82 14.65 -11.38
CA SER A 12 -31.88 15.13 -10.36
C SER A 12 -31.38 14.05 -9.38
N ILE A 13 -32.08 12.89 -9.28
CA ILE A 13 -31.71 11.79 -8.36
C ILE A 13 -30.64 10.87 -8.97
N GLY A 14 -30.42 10.93 -10.29
CA GLY A 14 -29.52 10.04 -11.02
C GLY A 14 -28.02 10.45 -11.02
N LEU A 15 -27.60 11.54 -10.36
CA LEU A 15 -26.27 12.10 -10.51
C LEU A 15 -25.30 11.82 -9.34
N ILE A 16 -25.67 10.98 -8.37
CA ILE A 16 -24.73 10.57 -7.31
C ILE A 16 -24.14 9.22 -7.70
N ALA A 17 -23.38 9.16 -8.79
CA ALA A 17 -22.49 8.05 -9.05
C ALA A 17 -21.19 8.34 -8.29
N GLU A 18 -21.06 7.83 -7.08
CA GLU A 18 -19.74 7.77 -6.42
C GLU A 18 -18.84 6.84 -7.23
N ALA A 19 -17.87 7.42 -7.94
CA ALA A 19 -16.82 6.67 -8.58
C ALA A 19 -15.95 6.04 -7.49
N GLN A 20 -16.26 4.82 -7.09
CA GLN A 20 -15.43 4.08 -6.15
C GLN A 20 -14.07 3.82 -6.81
N VAL A 21 -13.02 4.43 -6.27
CA VAL A 21 -11.64 4.15 -6.68
C VAL A 21 -11.37 2.67 -6.39
N LYS A 22 -11.15 1.88 -7.44
CA LYS A 22 -10.83 0.46 -7.32
C LYS A 22 -9.48 0.32 -6.61
N ASP A 23 -9.47 -0.27 -5.44
CA ASP A 23 -8.25 -0.57 -4.68
C ASP A 23 -8.30 -2.03 -4.21
N PRO A 24 -7.65 -2.94 -4.96
CA PRO A 24 -7.69 -4.36 -4.65
C PRO A 24 -6.81 -4.75 -3.46
N VAL A 25 -5.97 -3.84 -2.95
CA VAL A 25 -5.00 -4.16 -1.90
C VAL A 25 -5.63 -4.02 -0.53
N LYS A 26 -5.64 -5.12 0.22
CA LYS A 26 -5.94 -5.08 1.66
C LYS A 26 -4.66 -4.87 2.45
N TRP A 27 -4.55 -3.72 3.11
CA TRP A 27 -3.43 -3.37 3.96
C TRP A 27 -3.69 -3.74 5.43
N THR A 28 -2.66 -4.26 6.10
CA THR A 28 -2.64 -4.41 7.56
C THR A 28 -1.32 -3.88 8.12
N TYR A 29 -1.37 -3.28 9.30
CA TYR A 29 -0.26 -2.57 9.93
C TYR A 29 -0.12 -3.07 11.35
N THR A 30 0.99 -3.74 11.65
CA THR A 30 1.20 -4.39 12.95
C THR A 30 2.63 -4.18 13.45
N SER A 31 2.85 -4.43 14.74
CA SER A 31 4.17 -4.54 15.34
C SER A 31 4.38 -5.94 15.90
N ARG A 32 5.61 -6.45 15.77
CA ARG A 32 6.06 -7.71 16.41
C ARG A 32 7.13 -7.36 17.43
N LYS A 33 6.84 -7.58 18.70
CA LYS A 33 7.82 -7.36 19.79
C LYS A 33 8.92 -8.42 19.74
N LYS A 34 10.20 -7.98 19.72
CA LYS A 34 11.38 -8.85 19.74
C LYS A 34 12.07 -8.85 21.11
N SER A 35 12.05 -7.69 21.78
CA SER A 35 12.55 -7.52 23.15
C SER A 35 11.82 -6.36 23.84
N ASN A 36 12.27 -5.93 25.01
CA ASN A 36 11.64 -4.83 25.74
C ASN A 36 11.63 -3.50 24.97
N THR A 37 12.61 -3.28 24.12
CA THR A 37 12.79 -2.04 23.35
C THR A 37 12.82 -2.26 21.83
N VAL A 38 12.96 -3.51 21.35
CA VAL A 38 13.12 -3.81 19.92
C VAL A 38 11.81 -4.36 19.34
N TYR A 39 11.38 -3.80 18.23
CA TYR A 39 10.17 -4.20 17.50
C TYR A 39 10.43 -4.30 15.99
N GLU A 40 9.69 -5.15 15.33
CA GLU A 40 9.52 -5.12 13.88
C GLU A 40 8.20 -4.41 13.56
N LEU A 41 8.25 -3.34 12.78
CA LEU A 41 7.07 -2.74 12.15
C LEU A 41 6.78 -3.54 10.88
N VAL A 42 5.55 -3.97 10.72
CA VAL A 42 5.14 -4.81 9.60
C VAL A 42 3.97 -4.16 8.87
N VAL A 43 4.21 -3.79 7.63
CA VAL A 43 3.22 -3.28 6.68
C VAL A 43 2.93 -4.39 5.69
N THR A 44 1.75 -4.96 5.72
CA THR A 44 1.38 -6.13 4.90
C THR A 44 0.39 -5.73 3.83
N ALA A 45 0.71 -6.04 2.57
CA ALA A 45 -0.20 -6.02 1.45
C ALA A 45 -0.73 -7.43 1.16
N THR A 46 -2.05 -7.57 1.05
CA THR A 46 -2.71 -8.80 0.59
C THR A 46 -3.56 -8.48 -0.62
N LEU A 47 -3.40 -9.25 -1.69
CA LEU A 47 -4.05 -9.02 -2.97
C LEU A 47 -4.83 -10.26 -3.40
N PRO A 48 -6.07 -10.10 -3.94
CA PRO A 48 -6.77 -11.18 -4.62
C PRO A 48 -6.13 -11.44 -6.00
N SER A 49 -6.20 -12.67 -6.48
CA SER A 49 -5.81 -12.97 -7.88
C SER A 49 -6.76 -12.26 -8.86
N PRO A 50 -6.27 -11.78 -10.02
CA PRO A 50 -4.91 -11.86 -10.55
C PRO A 50 -4.00 -10.67 -10.19
N TRP A 51 -4.39 -9.81 -9.25
CA TRP A 51 -3.66 -8.60 -8.88
C TRP A 51 -2.28 -8.89 -8.31
N HIS A 52 -1.33 -8.02 -8.66
CA HIS A 52 0.03 -8.01 -8.14
C HIS A 52 0.49 -6.58 -7.82
N ILE A 53 1.45 -6.44 -6.90
CA ILE A 53 2.05 -5.19 -6.45
C ILE A 53 3.55 -5.20 -6.77
N TYR A 54 4.07 -4.09 -7.29
CA TYR A 54 5.49 -4.02 -7.66
C TYR A 54 6.39 -3.87 -6.45
N SER A 55 7.54 -4.55 -6.53
CA SER A 55 8.60 -4.53 -5.51
C SER A 55 9.17 -3.11 -5.36
N MET A 56 9.69 -2.80 -4.15
CA MET A 56 10.54 -1.63 -3.93
C MET A 56 11.78 -1.64 -4.83
N ASN A 57 12.20 -2.84 -5.27
CA ASN A 57 13.40 -3.09 -6.07
C ASN A 57 13.07 -3.43 -7.53
N THR A 58 11.88 -3.07 -8.03
CA THR A 58 11.61 -3.10 -9.48
C THR A 58 12.45 -2.03 -10.17
N GLY A 59 12.94 -2.34 -11.38
CA GLY A 59 13.87 -1.47 -12.09
C GLY A 59 13.29 -0.09 -12.47
N SER A 60 14.15 0.81 -12.90
CA SER A 60 13.75 2.10 -13.48
C SER A 60 13.23 1.92 -14.90
N GLY A 61 12.39 2.86 -15.36
CA GLY A 61 11.80 2.84 -16.72
C GLY A 61 10.55 1.96 -16.84
N GLY A 62 10.06 1.40 -15.74
CA GLY A 62 8.86 0.58 -15.67
C GLY A 62 7.81 1.13 -14.70
N PRO A 63 7.07 0.26 -14.01
CA PRO A 63 6.03 0.65 -13.07
C PRO A 63 6.60 1.37 -11.85
N VAL A 64 5.76 2.14 -11.17
CA VAL A 64 6.14 2.84 -9.94
C VAL A 64 6.46 1.82 -8.84
N PRO A 65 7.70 1.82 -8.29
CA PRO A 65 8.08 0.93 -7.20
C PRO A 65 7.27 1.23 -5.93
N THR A 66 6.97 0.21 -5.15
CA THR A 66 6.42 0.44 -3.81
C THR A 66 7.40 1.21 -2.94
N LYS A 67 6.91 2.21 -2.20
CA LYS A 67 7.71 3.02 -1.27
C LYS A 67 7.01 3.08 0.07
N VAL A 68 7.68 2.63 1.12
CA VAL A 68 7.21 2.78 2.50
C VAL A 68 8.08 3.81 3.18
N LYS A 69 7.47 4.86 3.74
CA LYS A 69 8.16 5.94 4.45
C LYS A 69 7.58 6.06 5.85
N PHE A 70 8.44 6.14 6.86
CA PHE A 70 8.07 6.40 8.24
C PHE A 70 8.22 7.89 8.56
N VAL A 71 7.27 8.42 9.31
CA VAL A 71 7.35 9.78 9.86
C VAL A 71 8.38 9.78 10.99
N ASN A 72 9.20 10.81 11.04
CA ASN A 72 10.19 10.95 12.12
C ASN A 72 9.51 10.94 13.49
N ASN A 73 9.97 10.06 14.37
CA ASN A 73 9.52 9.94 15.75
C ASN A 73 10.75 9.96 16.66
N PRO A 74 10.91 10.99 17.53
CA PRO A 74 12.10 11.13 18.36
C PRO A 74 12.29 10.01 19.39
N LEU A 75 11.23 9.21 19.66
CA LEU A 75 11.25 8.10 20.63
C LEU A 75 11.78 6.80 20.05
N ILE A 76 12.02 6.73 18.73
CA ILE A 76 12.50 5.52 18.07
C ILE A 76 13.74 5.78 17.23
N SER A 77 14.49 4.70 16.99
CA SER A 77 15.50 4.62 15.93
C SER A 77 15.11 3.57 14.93
N LEU A 78 15.21 3.86 13.62
CA LEU A 78 15.08 2.86 12.56
C LEU A 78 16.42 2.12 12.46
N GLU A 79 16.36 0.78 12.45
CA GLU A 79 17.54 -0.07 12.42
C GLU A 79 17.64 -0.81 11.08
N GLY A 80 18.77 -0.61 10.40
CA GLY A 80 19.02 -1.24 9.10
C GLY A 80 18.06 -0.77 8.00
N ASN A 81 17.96 -1.58 6.95
CA ASN A 81 17.13 -1.28 5.79
C ASN A 81 15.76 -1.96 5.90
N LEU A 82 14.74 -1.31 5.35
CA LEU A 82 13.43 -1.91 5.12
C LEU A 82 13.56 -3.16 4.23
N LYS A 83 12.93 -4.27 4.62
CA LYS A 83 12.97 -5.55 3.90
C LYS A 83 11.62 -5.91 3.33
N GLU A 84 11.61 -6.54 2.17
CA GLU A 84 10.43 -7.18 1.58
C GLU A 84 10.48 -8.68 1.85
N ASN A 85 9.42 -9.23 2.43
CA ASN A 85 9.24 -10.65 2.67
C ASN A 85 8.01 -11.14 1.92
N GLY A 86 8.21 -12.01 0.95
CA GLY A 86 7.16 -12.56 0.09
C GLY A 86 7.73 -13.42 -1.02
N ASN A 87 6.84 -14.01 -1.82
CA ASN A 87 7.25 -14.76 -3.01
C ASN A 87 7.50 -13.78 -4.17
N LEU A 88 8.74 -13.26 -4.24
CA LEU A 88 9.16 -12.35 -5.30
C LEU A 88 9.15 -13.07 -6.65
N LYS A 89 8.49 -12.45 -7.63
CA LYS A 89 8.52 -12.85 -9.03
C LYS A 89 9.27 -11.82 -9.85
N GLN A 90 9.91 -12.28 -10.92
CA GLN A 90 10.57 -11.44 -11.91
C GLN A 90 10.22 -11.94 -13.30
N GLU A 91 9.71 -11.06 -14.15
CA GLU A 91 9.37 -11.39 -15.53
C GLU A 91 9.43 -10.15 -16.44
N TYR A 92 9.42 -10.37 -17.74
CA TYR A 92 9.32 -9.30 -18.73
C TYR A 92 7.86 -8.83 -18.85
N ASP A 93 7.62 -7.56 -18.55
CA ASP A 93 6.31 -6.93 -18.68
C ASP A 93 6.20 -6.25 -20.04
N LYS A 94 5.20 -6.69 -20.84
CA LYS A 94 4.97 -6.16 -22.20
C LYS A 94 4.45 -4.73 -22.21
N ASN A 95 3.75 -4.29 -21.13
CA ASN A 95 3.20 -2.94 -21.05
C ASN A 95 4.29 -1.90 -20.78
N PHE A 96 5.31 -2.29 -20.02
CA PHE A 96 6.46 -1.43 -19.68
C PHE A 96 7.71 -1.75 -20.51
N GLU A 97 7.66 -2.80 -21.34
CA GLU A 97 8.79 -3.25 -22.19
C GLU A 97 10.10 -3.47 -21.41
N THR A 98 10.00 -3.92 -20.15
CA THR A 98 11.14 -4.12 -19.26
C THR A 98 10.92 -5.29 -18.29
N ASN A 99 12.02 -5.76 -17.68
CA ASN A 99 11.92 -6.73 -16.59
C ASN A 99 11.45 -6.06 -15.32
N VAL A 100 10.37 -6.57 -14.73
CA VAL A 100 9.77 -6.08 -13.51
C VAL A 100 9.90 -7.09 -12.38
N LYS A 101 9.89 -6.59 -11.15
CA LYS A 101 9.82 -7.42 -9.93
C LYS A 101 8.53 -7.11 -9.20
N TYR A 102 7.79 -8.15 -8.81
CA TYR A 102 6.49 -7.97 -8.17
C TYR A 102 6.14 -9.12 -7.21
N PHE A 103 5.12 -8.89 -6.41
CA PHE A 103 4.52 -9.87 -5.51
C PHE A 103 3.05 -10.08 -5.87
N ALA A 104 2.64 -11.34 -6.01
CA ALA A 104 1.25 -11.76 -6.04
C ALA A 104 0.84 -12.26 -4.65
N LYS A 105 -0.46 -12.18 -4.31
CA LYS A 105 -1.08 -12.65 -3.08
C LYS A 105 -0.69 -11.88 -1.83
N LYS A 106 0.59 -11.91 -1.40
CA LYS A 106 1.02 -11.30 -0.14
C LYS A 106 2.48 -10.87 -0.18
N VAL A 107 2.75 -9.68 0.42
CA VAL A 107 4.09 -9.22 0.76
C VAL A 107 4.06 -8.49 2.09
N GLU A 108 5.10 -8.65 2.90
CA GLU A 108 5.33 -7.91 4.14
C GLU A 108 6.55 -7.00 3.96
N TYR A 109 6.38 -5.71 4.27
CA TYR A 109 7.46 -4.74 4.38
C TYR A 109 7.81 -4.62 5.85
N VAL A 110 9.03 -5.01 6.21
CA VAL A 110 9.46 -5.16 7.61
C VAL A 110 10.59 -4.21 7.92
N GLN A 111 10.38 -3.34 8.91
CA GLN A 111 11.38 -2.42 9.45
C GLN A 111 11.66 -2.73 10.91
N LEU A 112 12.93 -2.99 11.23
CA LEU A 112 13.37 -3.12 12.62
C LEU A 112 13.50 -1.72 13.24
N ILE A 113 13.02 -1.58 14.48
CA ILE A 113 13.15 -0.34 15.24
C ILE A 113 13.58 -0.63 16.67
N THR A 114 14.22 0.37 17.29
CA THR A 114 14.54 0.38 18.72
C THR A 114 13.86 1.58 19.40
N LEU A 115 13.11 1.32 20.49
CA LEU A 115 12.62 2.37 21.38
C LEU A 115 13.80 2.93 22.20
N LYS A 116 13.99 4.24 22.20
CA LYS A 116 15.03 4.92 23.01
C LYS A 116 14.70 4.89 24.51
N VAL A 117 13.40 4.85 24.83
CA VAL A 117 12.87 4.71 26.18
C VAL A 117 11.66 3.74 26.15
N PRO A 118 11.46 2.90 27.17
CA PRO A 118 10.35 1.95 27.22
C PRO A 118 9.04 2.70 27.51
N THR A 119 8.39 3.21 26.46
CA THR A 119 7.11 3.92 26.55
C THR A 119 6.19 3.53 25.42
N LYS A 120 4.88 3.67 25.65
CA LYS A 120 3.88 3.49 24.61
C LYS A 120 3.99 4.63 23.60
N THR A 121 4.08 4.30 22.32
CA THR A 121 4.11 5.28 21.24
C THR A 121 3.46 4.72 19.98
N LYS A 122 3.30 5.57 18.96
CA LYS A 122 2.81 5.19 17.64
C LYS A 122 3.83 5.57 16.60
N VAL A 123 4.01 4.72 15.61
CA VAL A 123 4.82 5.00 14.43
C VAL A 123 3.90 5.17 13.23
N SER A 124 3.87 6.39 12.69
CA SER A 124 3.09 6.72 11.51
C SER A 124 3.95 6.66 10.25
N GLY A 125 3.30 6.48 9.11
CA GLY A 125 3.99 6.43 7.85
C GLY A 125 3.06 6.50 6.66
N THR A 126 3.64 6.33 5.47
CA THR A 126 2.92 6.25 4.20
C THR A 126 3.44 5.09 3.39
N VAL A 127 2.56 4.44 2.64
CA VAL A 127 2.91 3.52 1.58
C VAL A 127 2.37 4.05 0.26
N GLU A 128 3.24 4.20 -0.73
CA GLU A 128 2.92 4.51 -2.11
C GLU A 128 3.19 3.26 -2.95
N TYR A 129 2.25 2.90 -3.81
CA TYR A 129 2.31 1.65 -4.56
C TYR A 129 1.54 1.74 -5.86
N MET A 130 1.88 0.86 -6.79
CA MET A 130 1.15 0.62 -8.03
C MET A 130 0.80 -0.86 -8.12
N VAL A 131 -0.39 -1.17 -8.62
CA VAL A 131 -0.88 -2.53 -8.83
C VAL A 131 -1.43 -2.71 -10.22
N CYS A 132 -1.18 -3.89 -10.78
CA CYS A 132 -1.73 -4.31 -12.07
C CYS A 132 -2.40 -5.68 -11.94
N ASP A 133 -3.31 -5.95 -12.86
CA ASP A 133 -3.76 -7.30 -13.20
C ASP A 133 -3.31 -7.64 -14.63
N ASP A 134 -3.80 -8.73 -15.19
CA ASP A 134 -3.42 -9.20 -16.52
C ASP A 134 -3.88 -8.26 -17.66
N THR A 135 -4.74 -7.27 -17.36
CA THR A 135 -5.39 -6.42 -18.36
C THR A 135 -5.18 -4.92 -18.15
N GLN A 136 -4.93 -4.48 -16.90
CA GLN A 136 -4.86 -3.06 -16.56
C GLN A 136 -3.94 -2.79 -15.37
N CYS A 137 -3.42 -1.57 -15.33
CA CYS A 137 -2.72 -1.01 -14.18
C CYS A 137 -3.56 0.12 -13.56
N LEU A 138 -3.63 0.16 -12.23
CA LEU A 138 -4.24 1.28 -11.53
C LEU A 138 -3.20 2.39 -11.30
N PRO A 139 -3.61 3.66 -11.32
CA PRO A 139 -2.72 4.76 -10.99
C PRO A 139 -2.04 4.57 -9.64
N PRO A 140 -0.81 5.06 -9.46
CA PRO A 140 -0.12 5.00 -8.18
C PRO A 140 -0.99 5.57 -7.06
N THR A 141 -1.10 4.83 -5.98
CA THR A 141 -1.95 5.17 -4.84
C THR A 141 -1.10 5.32 -3.59
N LYS A 142 -1.48 6.26 -2.72
CA LYS A 142 -0.80 6.51 -1.44
C LYS A 142 -1.76 6.32 -0.28
N LYS A 143 -1.36 5.54 0.72
CA LYS A 143 -2.08 5.33 1.98
C LYS A 143 -1.23 5.79 3.15
N THR A 144 -1.88 6.36 4.15
CA THR A 144 -1.27 6.64 5.45
C THR A 144 -1.54 5.51 6.42
N PHE A 145 -0.63 5.28 7.35
CA PHE A 145 -0.81 4.27 8.40
C PHE A 145 -0.27 4.74 9.75
N SER A 146 -0.68 4.05 10.81
CA SER A 146 -0.17 4.21 12.16
C SER A 146 -0.11 2.86 12.85
N ILE A 147 1.04 2.55 13.47
CA ILE A 147 1.30 1.30 14.19
C ILE A 147 1.55 1.64 15.65
N SER A 148 0.81 1.02 16.56
CA SER A 148 1.01 1.15 18.00
C SER A 148 2.09 0.16 18.50
N LEU A 149 2.92 0.62 19.44
CA LEU A 149 3.96 -0.15 20.12
C LEU A 149 3.63 -0.34 21.59
#